data_36c2dbb776e4964d043d6b6ebf024ec8
#
_entry.id   36c2dbb776e4964d043d6b6ebf024ec8
#
_cell.length_a   1.000
_cell.length_b   1.000
_cell.length_c   1.000
_cell.angle_alpha   90.00
_cell.angle_beta   90.00
_cell.angle_gamma   90.00
#
_symmetry.space_group_name_H-M   'P 1'
#
loop_
_entity.id
_entity.type
_entity.pdbx_description
1 polymer ?
#
loop_
_entity_poly.entity_id
_entity_poly.type
_entity_poly.pdbx_seq_one_letter_code
_entity_poly.pdbx_strand_id
1 'polypeptide(L)'
;MPVKQSRFGALKKVSGRLKQIWLGRDEQSQPRPMPRLLVVDDEESICFSMSEYFSLQGFRVDTASELEEAEKLLGVTNYKVVIQDLRLTMTTNQDGLDMIKLIRQQNPQTRIVVLTAYGTAEIEDEARRCGADAFLRKPKPLSQVAQVVQGLIESPPRQAARPA
;
A
#
# COMPACT_ATOMS: atom_id res chain seq x y z
N MET A 1 -36.25 -47.94 -45.82
CA MET A 1 -35.01 -47.93 -45.13
C MET A 1 -35.19 -47.01 -43.86
N PRO A 2 -35.27 -47.58 -42.67
CA PRO A 2 -35.45 -46.76 -41.48
C PRO A 2 -34.08 -46.31 -40.95
N VAL A 3 -33.96 -45.03 -40.75
CA VAL A 3 -32.81 -44.37 -40.11
C VAL A 3 -32.82 -44.67 -38.63
N LYS A 4 -31.70 -45.16 -38.11
CA LYS A 4 -31.46 -45.51 -36.72
C LYS A 4 -31.52 -44.25 -35.83
N GLN A 5 -32.45 -44.22 -34.88
CA GLN A 5 -32.42 -43.33 -33.73
C GLN A 5 -31.28 -43.73 -32.79
N SER A 6 -30.28 -42.84 -32.69
CA SER A 6 -29.19 -43.01 -31.75
C SER A 6 -29.57 -42.49 -30.39
N ARG A 7 -29.44 -43.31 -29.45
CA ARG A 7 -29.00 -43.23 -28.06
C ARG A 7 -28.62 -41.80 -27.54
N PHE A 8 -29.61 -41.04 -27.12
CA PHE A 8 -29.43 -40.00 -26.11
C PHE A 8 -30.40 -40.22 -24.95
N GLY A 9 -30.08 -41.17 -24.13
CA GLY A 9 -30.95 -41.52 -23.02
C GLY A 9 -30.23 -42.17 -21.86
N ALA A 10 -29.19 -41.54 -21.33
CA ALA A 10 -28.62 -41.95 -20.05
C ALA A 10 -27.76 -40.85 -19.41
N LEU A 11 -28.34 -39.72 -19.09
CA LEU A 11 -27.73 -38.71 -18.22
C LEU A 11 -28.80 -38.15 -17.24
N LYS A 12 -29.53 -39.09 -16.62
CA LYS A 12 -30.40 -38.79 -15.48
C LYS A 12 -29.82 -39.44 -14.24
N LYS A 13 -29.52 -38.62 -13.25
CA LYS A 13 -29.04 -38.90 -11.89
C LYS A 13 -27.52 -38.84 -11.69
N VAL A 14 -26.93 -37.68 -11.94
CA VAL A 14 -25.79 -37.29 -11.12
C VAL A 14 -26.39 -36.67 -9.86
N SER A 15 -26.23 -37.39 -8.75
CA SER A 15 -26.86 -37.08 -7.46
C SER A 15 -26.51 -35.66 -7.01
N GLY A 16 -27.46 -34.99 -6.33
CA GLY A 16 -27.35 -33.60 -5.84
C GLY A 16 -26.13 -33.28 -4.97
N ARG A 17 -25.32 -34.27 -4.61
CA ARG A 17 -24.08 -34.11 -3.86
C ARG A 17 -22.93 -33.49 -4.68
N LEU A 18 -22.87 -33.73 -5.98
CA LEU A 18 -21.86 -33.13 -6.86
C LEU A 18 -22.16 -31.67 -7.20
N LYS A 19 -23.43 -31.27 -7.20
CA LYS A 19 -23.81 -29.85 -7.36
C LYS A 19 -23.38 -29.00 -6.17
N GLN A 20 -23.41 -29.54 -4.96
CA GLN A 20 -22.99 -28.80 -3.76
C GLN A 20 -21.46 -28.61 -3.70
N ILE A 21 -20.69 -29.53 -4.25
CA ILE A 21 -19.21 -29.40 -4.30
C ILE A 21 -18.78 -28.35 -5.35
N TRP A 22 -19.58 -28.14 -6.40
CA TRP A 22 -19.29 -27.13 -7.42
C TRP A 22 -19.85 -25.73 -7.10
N LEU A 23 -20.88 -25.65 -6.27
CA LEU A 23 -21.48 -24.38 -5.82
C LEU A 23 -20.82 -23.82 -4.55
N GLY A 24 -19.90 -24.55 -3.93
CA GLY A 24 -19.15 -24.15 -2.75
C GLY A 24 -17.76 -23.55 -3.06
N ARG A 25 -17.48 -23.16 -4.29
CA ARG A 25 -16.38 -22.23 -4.56
C ARG A 25 -16.88 -20.85 -4.18
N ASP A 26 -16.44 -20.40 -3.00
CA ASP A 26 -16.60 -19.02 -2.56
C ASP A 26 -16.34 -18.07 -3.72
N GLU A 27 -17.37 -17.43 -4.24
CA GLU A 27 -17.27 -16.29 -5.15
C GLU A 27 -16.55 -15.08 -4.50
N GLN A 28 -16.03 -15.27 -3.29
CA GLN A 28 -15.29 -14.25 -2.54
C GLN A 28 -13.77 -14.33 -2.72
N SER A 29 -13.25 -15.26 -3.54
CA SER A 29 -11.83 -15.34 -3.89
C SER A 29 -11.49 -14.51 -5.13
N GLN A 30 -12.02 -13.31 -5.27
CA GLN A 30 -11.37 -12.32 -6.11
C GLN A 30 -9.98 -12.06 -5.49
N PRO A 31 -8.88 -12.22 -6.22
CA PRO A 31 -7.56 -11.88 -5.69
C PRO A 31 -7.63 -10.42 -5.22
N ARG A 32 -7.48 -10.20 -3.92
CA ARG A 32 -7.48 -8.83 -3.40
C ARG A 32 -6.37 -8.07 -4.12
N PRO A 33 -6.66 -6.92 -4.72
CA PRO A 33 -5.63 -6.15 -5.39
C PRO A 33 -4.48 -5.89 -4.40
N MET A 34 -3.26 -6.16 -4.83
CA MET A 34 -2.07 -5.92 -4.01
C MET A 34 -2.05 -4.45 -3.58
N PRO A 35 -1.90 -4.17 -2.28
CA PRO A 35 -1.84 -2.80 -1.80
C PRO A 35 -0.64 -2.08 -2.43
N ARG A 36 -0.85 -0.83 -2.84
CA ARG A 36 0.22 -0.01 -3.42
C ARG A 36 0.97 0.73 -2.31
N LEU A 37 2.29 0.73 -2.43
CA LEU A 37 3.21 1.42 -1.53
C LEU A 37 4.12 2.32 -2.36
N LEU A 38 4.32 3.56 -1.92
CA LEU A 38 5.29 4.47 -2.50
C LEU A 38 6.45 4.65 -1.53
N VAL A 39 7.67 4.54 -2.03
CA VAL A 39 8.89 4.88 -1.30
C VAL A 39 9.47 6.15 -1.91
N VAL A 40 9.76 7.15 -1.08
CA VAL A 40 10.33 8.42 -1.51
C VAL A 40 11.61 8.68 -0.72
N ASP A 41 12.76 8.57 -1.39
CA ASP A 41 14.08 8.68 -0.77
C ASP A 41 15.10 9.01 -1.87
N ASP A 42 15.99 9.97 -1.66
CA ASP A 42 17.01 10.36 -2.63
C ASP A 42 18.16 9.33 -2.72
N GLU A 43 18.24 8.39 -1.78
CA GLU A 43 19.16 7.27 -1.84
C GLU A 43 18.59 6.10 -2.66
N GLU A 44 19.08 5.90 -3.88
CA GLU A 44 18.63 4.80 -4.77
C GLU A 44 18.75 3.41 -4.11
N SER A 45 19.78 3.21 -3.28
CA SER A 45 20.00 1.94 -2.56
C SER A 45 18.89 1.65 -1.55
N ILE A 46 18.33 2.68 -0.92
CA ILE A 46 17.19 2.57 0.00
C ILE A 46 15.93 2.26 -0.80
N CYS A 47 15.67 3.03 -1.86
CA CYS A 47 14.55 2.79 -2.77
C CYS A 47 14.55 1.35 -3.30
N PHE A 48 15.70 0.89 -3.80
CA PHE A 48 15.84 -0.47 -4.31
C PHE A 48 15.58 -1.52 -3.23
N SER A 49 16.25 -1.41 -2.08
CA SER A 49 16.12 -2.41 -1.00
C SER A 49 14.71 -2.49 -0.46
N MET A 50 14.01 -1.35 -0.31
CA MET A 50 12.63 -1.32 0.12
C MET A 50 11.69 -1.88 -0.94
N SER A 51 11.91 -1.55 -2.22
CA SER A 51 11.09 -2.07 -3.32
C SER A 51 11.14 -3.59 -3.36
N GLU A 52 12.33 -4.18 -3.32
CA GLU A 52 12.49 -5.63 -3.28
C GLU A 52 11.82 -6.25 -2.05
N TYR A 53 12.10 -5.70 -0.87
CA TYR A 53 11.58 -6.23 0.38
C TYR A 53 10.05 -6.20 0.45
N PHE A 54 9.43 -5.06 0.13
CA PHE A 54 7.96 -4.93 0.21
C PHE A 54 7.25 -5.64 -0.93
N SER A 55 7.88 -5.79 -2.11
CA SER A 55 7.34 -6.64 -3.19
C SER A 55 7.21 -8.09 -2.75
N LEU A 56 8.21 -8.63 -2.04
CA LEU A 56 8.15 -9.97 -1.44
C LEU A 56 7.07 -10.09 -0.34
N GLN A 57 6.68 -8.98 0.28
CA GLN A 57 5.58 -8.92 1.26
C GLN A 57 4.20 -8.75 0.61
N GLY A 58 4.11 -8.76 -0.73
CA GLY A 58 2.85 -8.68 -1.47
C GLY A 58 2.35 -7.27 -1.74
N PHE A 59 3.23 -6.26 -1.71
CA PHE A 59 2.92 -4.90 -2.15
C PHE A 59 3.28 -4.70 -3.62
N ARG A 60 2.54 -3.83 -4.29
CA ARG A 60 2.99 -3.20 -5.51
C ARG A 60 3.71 -1.91 -5.14
N VAL A 61 5.03 -1.88 -5.36
CA VAL A 61 5.89 -0.77 -4.92
C VAL A 61 6.26 0.11 -6.09
N ASP A 62 6.07 1.41 -5.92
CA ASP A 62 6.64 2.44 -6.78
C ASP A 62 7.67 3.23 -5.94
N THR A 63 8.68 3.78 -6.58
CA THR A 63 9.74 4.57 -5.94
C THR A 63 9.87 5.93 -6.59
N ALA A 64 10.25 6.93 -5.83
CA ALA A 64 10.60 8.26 -6.30
C ALA A 64 11.85 8.74 -5.57
N SER A 65 12.79 9.33 -6.29
CA SER A 65 14.02 9.92 -5.73
C SER A 65 13.93 11.44 -5.54
N GLU A 66 12.90 12.05 -6.09
CA GLU A 66 12.68 13.49 -6.05
C GLU A 66 11.21 13.81 -5.71
N LEU A 67 11.00 15.00 -5.14
CA LEU A 67 9.67 15.48 -4.78
C LEU A 67 8.72 15.54 -5.98
N GLU A 68 9.18 16.09 -7.11
CA GLU A 68 8.36 16.23 -8.33
C GLU A 68 7.89 14.87 -8.88
N GLU A 69 8.76 13.86 -8.82
CA GLU A 69 8.40 12.50 -9.22
C GLU A 69 7.34 11.90 -8.27
N ALA A 70 7.53 12.08 -6.96
CA ALA A 70 6.57 11.64 -5.96
C ALA A 70 5.20 12.32 -6.15
N GLU A 71 5.16 13.62 -6.41
CA GLU A 71 3.93 14.38 -6.67
C GLU A 71 3.19 13.87 -7.92
N LYS A 72 3.92 13.59 -9.01
CA LYS A 72 3.34 13.00 -10.23
C LYS A 72 2.69 11.65 -9.95
N LEU A 73 3.40 10.78 -9.20
CA LEU A 73 2.88 9.46 -8.84
C LEU A 73 1.65 9.56 -7.93
N LEU A 74 1.67 10.45 -6.95
CA LEU A 74 0.53 10.72 -6.05
C LEU A 74 -0.68 11.27 -6.79
N GLY A 75 -0.47 12.08 -7.84
CA GLY A 75 -1.54 12.67 -8.65
C GLY A 75 -2.32 11.66 -9.50
N VAL A 76 -1.73 10.49 -9.81
CA VAL A 76 -2.33 9.47 -10.69
C VAL A 76 -2.58 8.14 -10.00
N THR A 77 -2.10 7.96 -8.77
CA THR A 77 -2.14 6.67 -8.06
C THR A 77 -2.54 6.85 -6.61
N ASN A 78 -3.50 6.04 -6.15
CA ASN A 78 -3.83 5.94 -4.74
C ASN A 78 -2.95 4.91 -4.04
N TYR A 79 -2.11 5.38 -3.13
CA TYR A 79 -1.26 4.52 -2.31
C TYR A 79 -1.92 4.19 -0.97
N LYS A 80 -1.77 2.94 -0.55
CA LYS A 80 -2.18 2.52 0.80
C LYS A 80 -1.22 3.06 1.85
N VAL A 81 0.07 3.08 1.51
CA VAL A 81 1.16 3.56 2.37
C VAL A 81 2.14 4.37 1.54
N VAL A 82 2.65 5.44 2.12
CA VAL A 82 3.83 6.18 1.65
C VAL A 82 4.90 6.11 2.74
N ILE A 83 6.09 5.66 2.39
CA ILE A 83 7.29 5.76 3.23
C ILE A 83 8.15 6.85 2.61
N GLN A 84 8.46 7.90 3.36
CA GLN A 84 9.21 9.02 2.82
C GLN A 84 10.34 9.48 3.75
N ASP A 85 11.47 9.89 3.18
CA ASP A 85 12.43 10.74 3.87
C ASP A 85 11.88 12.17 3.95
N LEU A 86 12.29 12.92 4.98
CA LEU A 86 11.99 14.35 5.09
C LEU A 86 12.92 15.19 4.24
N ARG A 87 14.16 14.74 4.06
CA ARG A 87 15.17 15.42 3.25
C ARG A 87 15.29 14.78 1.89
N LEU A 88 14.54 15.28 0.93
CA LEU A 88 14.63 14.93 -0.49
C LEU A 88 15.53 15.90 -1.26
N THR A 89 15.88 17.00 -0.63
CA THR A 89 16.87 17.97 -1.11
C THR A 89 17.82 18.28 0.03
N MET A 90 19.07 18.59 -0.28
CA MET A 90 20.15 18.76 0.72
C MET A 90 19.93 19.90 1.73
N THR A 91 18.84 20.65 1.65
CA THR A 91 18.72 21.95 2.34
C THR A 91 17.77 21.96 3.53
N THR A 92 16.56 21.43 3.45
CA THR A 92 15.57 21.55 4.54
C THR A 92 14.66 20.33 4.65
N ASN A 93 14.02 20.17 5.84
CA ASN A 93 12.96 19.18 6.03
C ASN A 93 11.60 19.69 5.50
N GLN A 94 11.53 20.91 4.99
CA GLN A 94 10.27 21.57 4.64
C GLN A 94 9.55 20.83 3.51
N ASP A 95 10.28 20.40 2.48
CA ASP A 95 9.71 19.70 1.34
C ASP A 95 9.01 18.41 1.74
N GLY A 96 9.63 17.62 2.63
CA GLY A 96 9.01 16.40 3.16
C GLY A 96 7.79 16.67 4.04
N LEU A 97 7.80 17.75 4.83
CA LEU A 97 6.64 18.16 5.64
C LEU A 97 5.48 18.64 4.75
N ASP A 98 5.77 19.39 3.69
CA ASP A 98 4.76 19.86 2.76
C ASP A 98 4.18 18.71 1.93
N MET A 99 4.97 17.70 1.59
CA MET A 99 4.48 16.48 0.97
C MET A 99 3.50 15.72 1.88
N ILE A 100 3.75 15.63 3.20
CA ILE A 100 2.80 15.04 4.14
C ILE A 100 1.45 15.75 4.06
N LYS A 101 1.45 17.09 4.06
CA LYS A 101 0.22 17.91 3.95
C LYS A 101 -0.49 17.66 2.62
N LEU A 102 0.25 17.60 1.51
CA LEU A 102 -0.28 17.31 0.18
C LEU A 102 -0.97 15.95 0.14
N ILE A 103 -0.32 14.90 0.64
CA ILE A 103 -0.91 13.56 0.71
C ILE A 103 -2.20 13.58 1.52
N ARG A 104 -2.22 14.29 2.66
CA ARG A 104 -3.42 14.39 3.50
C ARG A 104 -4.58 15.10 2.81
N GLN A 105 -4.30 16.10 1.99
CA GLN A 105 -5.31 16.82 1.22
C GLN A 105 -5.88 15.95 0.09
N GLN A 106 -5.03 15.22 -0.62
CA GLN A 106 -5.43 14.40 -1.76
C GLN A 106 -6.07 13.08 -1.35
N ASN A 107 -5.50 12.40 -0.37
CA ASN A 107 -5.97 11.09 0.11
C ASN A 107 -5.80 10.97 1.64
N PRO A 108 -6.81 11.34 2.42
CA PRO A 108 -6.75 11.29 3.89
C PRO A 108 -6.52 9.87 4.45
N GLN A 109 -6.81 8.82 3.69
CA GLN A 109 -6.70 7.42 4.13
C GLN A 109 -5.32 6.81 3.92
N THR A 110 -4.46 7.41 3.10
CA THR A 110 -3.07 6.97 2.91
C THR A 110 -2.32 6.98 4.24
N ARG A 111 -1.65 5.90 4.59
CA ARG A 111 -0.77 5.85 5.76
C ARG A 111 0.58 6.47 5.41
N ILE A 112 1.11 7.31 6.28
CA ILE A 112 2.37 8.01 6.03
C ILE A 112 3.36 7.61 7.12
N VAL A 113 4.47 7.01 6.69
CA VAL A 113 5.62 6.67 7.52
C VAL A 113 6.78 7.56 7.13
N VAL A 114 7.25 8.36 8.06
CA VAL A 114 8.50 9.11 7.90
C VAL A 114 9.66 8.22 8.32
N LEU A 115 10.68 8.12 7.48
CA LEU A 115 11.92 7.41 7.77
C LEU A 115 13.10 8.31 7.42
N THR A 116 13.76 8.90 8.40
CA THR A 116 14.77 9.92 8.19
C THR A 116 16.00 9.77 9.08
N ALA A 117 17.16 10.19 8.58
CA ALA A 117 18.39 10.28 9.36
C ALA A 117 18.41 11.53 10.27
N TYR A 118 17.60 12.52 9.96
CA TYR A 118 17.65 13.86 10.58
C TYR A 118 16.43 14.15 11.46
N GLY A 119 16.08 13.22 12.35
CA GLY A 119 14.92 13.36 13.23
C GLY A 119 15.28 13.89 14.60
N THR A 120 14.87 15.12 14.94
CA THR A 120 14.78 15.60 16.33
C THR A 120 13.36 15.41 16.86
N ALA A 121 13.16 15.59 18.18
CA ALA A 121 11.82 15.52 18.77
C ALA A 121 10.88 16.57 18.18
N GLU A 122 11.39 17.77 17.93
CA GLU A 122 10.63 18.88 17.36
C GLU A 122 10.18 18.56 15.92
N ILE A 123 11.07 17.97 15.11
CA ILE A 123 10.75 17.54 13.73
C ILE A 123 9.74 16.40 13.74
N GLU A 124 9.87 15.46 14.66
CA GLU A 124 8.89 14.38 14.82
C GLU A 124 7.51 14.94 15.17
N ASP A 125 7.44 15.86 16.14
CA ASP A 125 6.19 16.51 16.55
C ASP A 125 5.56 17.30 15.38
N GLU A 126 6.38 17.97 14.58
CA GLU A 126 5.91 18.70 13.41
C GLU A 126 5.39 17.76 12.32
N ALA A 127 6.11 16.70 12.01
CA ALA A 127 5.67 15.68 11.04
C ALA A 127 4.33 15.04 11.47
N ARG A 128 4.16 14.75 12.76
CA ARG A 128 2.90 14.23 13.30
C ARG A 128 1.77 15.25 13.20
N ARG A 129 2.02 16.53 13.46
CA ARG A 129 1.04 17.61 13.27
C ARG A 129 0.64 17.77 11.80
N CYS A 130 1.58 17.60 10.88
CA CYS A 130 1.30 17.58 9.44
C CYS A 130 0.50 16.35 9.00
N GLY A 131 0.48 15.29 9.81
CA GLY A 131 -0.35 14.10 9.57
C GLY A 131 0.42 12.80 9.35
N ALA A 132 1.71 12.71 9.68
CA ALA A 132 2.44 11.44 9.68
C ALA A 132 1.83 10.47 10.69
N ASP A 133 1.69 9.20 10.29
CA ASP A 133 1.16 8.13 11.15
C ASP A 133 2.27 7.50 11.99
N ALA A 134 3.49 7.44 11.45
CA ALA A 134 4.66 6.95 12.15
C ALA A 134 5.90 7.76 11.78
N PHE A 135 6.85 7.81 12.73
CA PHE A 135 8.14 8.47 12.56
C PHE A 135 9.25 7.51 13.00
N LEU A 136 10.15 7.20 12.08
CA LEU A 136 11.26 6.27 12.28
C LEU A 136 12.58 6.98 11.98
N ARG A 137 13.61 6.66 12.75
CA ARG A 137 14.96 7.20 12.54
C ARG A 137 15.83 6.17 11.85
N LYS A 138 16.54 6.58 10.78
CA LYS A 138 17.58 5.78 10.12
C LYS A 138 18.83 5.68 11.05
N PRO A 139 19.55 4.56 11.07
CA PRO A 139 19.26 3.30 10.38
C PRO A 139 18.15 2.50 11.07
N LYS A 140 17.28 1.86 10.28
CA LYS A 140 16.21 1.01 10.78
C LYS A 140 16.16 -0.29 9.97
N PRO A 141 16.17 -1.48 10.60
CA PRO A 141 16.00 -2.74 9.90
C PRO A 141 14.68 -2.77 9.11
N LEU A 142 14.71 -3.26 7.86
CA LEU A 142 13.51 -3.34 7.00
C LEU A 142 12.37 -4.13 7.65
N SER A 143 12.70 -5.17 8.42
CA SER A 143 11.70 -5.94 9.18
C SER A 143 10.94 -5.08 10.21
N GLN A 144 11.59 -4.11 10.84
CA GLN A 144 10.93 -3.20 11.77
C GLN A 144 10.08 -2.16 11.03
N VAL A 145 10.56 -1.65 9.89
CA VAL A 145 9.75 -0.77 9.03
C VAL A 145 8.50 -1.51 8.58
N ALA A 146 8.63 -2.77 8.15
CA ALA A 146 7.50 -3.59 7.72
C ALA A 146 6.50 -3.86 8.85
N GLN A 147 6.94 -4.09 10.07
CA GLN A 147 6.06 -4.26 11.23
C GLN A 147 5.21 -3.00 11.47
N VAL A 148 5.82 -1.81 11.35
CA VAL A 148 5.09 -0.54 11.47
C VAL A 148 4.08 -0.38 10.34
N VAL A 149 4.48 -0.63 9.09
CA VAL A 149 3.60 -0.59 7.91
C VAL A 149 2.41 -1.54 8.09
N GLN A 150 2.66 -2.78 8.49
CA GLN A 150 1.61 -3.79 8.70
C GLN A 150 0.63 -3.34 9.79
N GLY A 151 1.13 -2.88 10.92
CA GLY A 151 0.29 -2.38 12.02
C GLY A 151 -0.59 -1.20 11.60
N LEU A 152 -0.07 -0.29 10.76
CA LEU A 152 -0.84 0.84 10.23
C LEU A 152 -1.93 0.39 9.25
N ILE A 153 -1.67 -0.61 8.41
CA ILE A 153 -2.64 -1.12 7.43
C ILE A 153 -3.79 -1.86 8.14
N GLU A 154 -3.49 -2.59 9.19
CA GLU A 154 -4.46 -3.33 10.00
C GLU A 154 -5.27 -2.42 10.94
N SER A 155 -4.76 -1.22 11.22
CA SER A 155 -5.45 -0.24 12.02
C SER A 155 -6.73 0.27 11.32
N PRO A 156 -7.78 0.66 12.09
CA PRO A 156 -8.99 1.25 11.52
C PRO A 156 -8.67 2.42 10.58
N PRO A 157 -9.54 2.68 9.58
CA PRO A 157 -9.39 3.86 8.73
C PRO A 157 -9.23 5.13 9.57
N ARG A 158 -8.40 6.07 9.09
CA ARG A 158 -8.29 7.37 9.76
C ARG A 158 -9.65 8.03 9.79
N GLN A 159 -10.05 8.50 10.95
CA GLN A 159 -11.20 9.41 11.02
C GLN A 159 -10.78 10.70 10.32
N ALA A 160 -11.54 11.11 9.31
CA ALA A 160 -11.35 12.43 8.71
C ALA A 160 -11.44 13.46 9.84
N ALA A 161 -10.42 14.33 9.97
CA ALA A 161 -10.49 15.43 10.90
C ALA A 161 -11.79 16.20 10.59
N ARG A 162 -12.70 16.26 11.56
CA ARG A 162 -13.88 17.13 11.42
C ARG A 162 -13.36 18.53 11.20
N PRO A 163 -13.78 19.24 10.15
CA PRO A 163 -13.47 20.65 10.05
C PRO A 163 -14.05 21.35 11.30
N ALA A 164 -13.18 22.13 11.94
CA ALA A 164 -13.58 22.98 13.06
C ALA A 164 -14.52 24.07 12.58
#